data_8450980c406ee4838bddba1ea23415ac
#
_entry.id   8450980c406ee4838bddba1ea23415ac
#
_cell.length_a   1.000
_cell.length_b   1.000
_cell.length_c   1.000
_cell.angle_alpha   90.00
_cell.angle_beta   90.00
_cell.angle_gamma   90.00
#
_symmetry.space_group_name_H-M   'P 1'
#
loop_
_entity.id
_entity.type
_entity.pdbx_description
1 polymer ?
#
loop_
_entity_poly.entity_id
_entity_poly.type
_entity_poly.pdbx_seq_one_letter_code
_entity_poly.pdbx_strand_id
1 'polypeptide(L)'
;MPVVVIANPKGGVGKTTLATNVAGYYASKGHSVMLGDADRQQSSRLWLGLRPPAARPIATWDVNADLIVRPPKGTTHVVLDTPGGLHGWRFNDVLKLADKVIVPLQPSVFDIFATRTFLDQLAEHKHAGKMQVGIVGMRVDSRTIAADKLRGFVEGLGLPVLGYLRDTQNYIHLAARGLTVFDVAPSRVEKDMEQWQGICQWLDR
;
A
#
# COMPACT_ATOMS: atom_id res chain seq x y z
N MET A 1 17.35 4.16 2.36
CA MET A 1 16.10 3.90 3.12
C MET A 1 14.94 4.10 2.15
N PRO A 2 14.39 3.01 1.62
CA PRO A 2 13.26 3.11 0.70
C PRO A 2 12.01 3.61 1.40
N VAL A 3 11.30 4.52 0.73
CA VAL A 3 9.99 5.03 1.12
C VAL A 3 8.95 4.48 0.15
N VAL A 4 8.05 3.65 0.66
CA VAL A 4 6.93 3.07 -0.10
C VAL A 4 5.66 3.85 0.22
N VAL A 5 5.06 4.45 -0.79
CA VAL A 5 3.82 5.20 -0.68
C VAL A 5 2.66 4.38 -1.23
N ILE A 6 1.59 4.24 -0.47
CA ILE A 6 0.35 3.61 -0.93
C ILE A 6 -0.65 4.73 -1.28
N ALA A 7 -0.93 4.91 -2.55
CA ALA A 7 -1.72 6.05 -3.01
C ALA A 7 -2.76 5.68 -4.08
N ASN A 8 -3.97 6.19 -3.91
CA ASN A 8 -5.05 6.19 -4.90
C ASN A 8 -6.05 7.29 -4.50
N PRO A 9 -6.61 8.07 -5.45
CA PRO A 9 -7.56 9.13 -5.16
C PRO A 9 -8.88 8.64 -4.56
N LYS A 10 -9.23 7.39 -4.76
CA LYS A 10 -10.50 6.83 -4.26
C LYS A 10 -10.41 6.40 -2.80
N GLY A 11 -11.48 6.67 -2.05
CA GLY A 11 -11.70 6.09 -0.72
C GLY A 11 -12.08 4.61 -0.81
N GLY A 12 -11.76 3.82 0.22
CA GLY A 12 -12.19 2.43 0.34
C GLY A 12 -11.50 1.39 -0.55
N VAL A 13 -10.53 1.77 -1.37
CA VAL A 13 -9.81 0.85 -2.29
C VAL A 13 -8.83 -0.09 -1.60
N GLY A 14 -8.65 0.00 -0.28
CA GLY A 14 -7.76 -0.89 0.48
C GLY A 14 -6.35 -0.34 0.73
N LYS A 15 -6.12 0.98 0.65
CA LYS A 15 -4.81 1.61 0.92
C LYS A 15 -4.25 1.21 2.29
N THR A 16 -5.01 1.40 3.34
CA THR A 16 -4.61 1.04 4.72
C THR A 16 -4.29 -0.44 4.87
N THR A 17 -5.12 -1.32 4.29
CA THR A 17 -4.84 -2.77 4.30
C THR A 17 -3.51 -3.06 3.62
N LEU A 18 -3.24 -2.42 2.50
CA LEU A 18 -1.99 -2.62 1.77
C LEU A 18 -0.79 -2.04 2.53
N ALA A 19 -0.92 -0.81 3.06
CA ALA A 19 0.13 -0.13 3.83
C ALA A 19 0.54 -0.93 5.07
N THR A 20 -0.43 -1.39 5.87
CA THR A 20 -0.16 -2.20 7.07
C THR A 20 0.52 -3.52 6.72
N ASN A 21 0.09 -4.20 5.66
CA ASN A 21 0.70 -5.47 5.23
C ASN A 21 2.08 -5.28 4.61
N VAL A 22 2.35 -4.22 3.85
CA VAL A 22 3.70 -3.88 3.37
C VAL A 22 4.64 -3.60 4.54
N ALA A 23 4.18 -2.84 5.55
CA ALA A 23 4.95 -2.62 6.77
C ALA A 23 5.21 -3.92 7.54
N GLY A 24 4.20 -4.79 7.65
CA GLY A 24 4.32 -6.14 8.22
C GLY A 24 5.30 -7.03 7.47
N TYR A 25 5.31 -6.96 6.14
CA TYR A 25 6.28 -7.67 5.32
C TYR A 25 7.71 -7.28 5.66
N TYR A 26 8.03 -6.00 5.64
CA TYR A 26 9.37 -5.53 6.00
C TYR A 26 9.75 -5.87 7.45
N ALA A 27 8.81 -5.73 8.38
CA ALA A 27 9.04 -6.13 9.78
C ALA A 27 9.33 -7.63 9.91
N SER A 28 8.62 -8.49 9.16
CA SER A 28 8.85 -9.95 9.15
C SER A 28 10.25 -10.33 8.66
N LYS A 29 10.85 -9.50 7.78
CA LYS A 29 12.23 -9.62 7.30
C LYS A 29 13.28 -9.12 8.32
N GLY A 30 12.85 -8.56 9.45
CA GLY A 30 13.75 -8.03 10.47
C GLY A 30 14.21 -6.59 10.24
N HIS A 31 13.57 -5.87 9.33
CA HIS A 31 13.87 -4.46 9.09
C HIS A 31 13.34 -3.56 10.21
N SER A 32 14.01 -2.42 10.42
CA SER A 32 13.50 -1.32 11.26
C SER A 32 12.51 -0.49 10.45
N VAL A 33 11.22 -0.70 10.70
CA VAL A 33 10.12 -0.17 9.89
C VAL A 33 9.37 0.94 10.60
N MET A 34 9.04 2.00 9.87
CA MET A 34 8.08 3.00 10.29
C MET A 34 6.87 3.04 9.34
N LEU A 35 5.68 3.20 9.92
CA LEU A 35 4.43 3.39 9.20
C LEU A 35 3.87 4.78 9.52
N GLY A 36 3.75 5.62 8.48
CA GLY A 36 3.12 6.92 8.55
C GLY A 36 1.70 6.89 8.04
N ASP A 37 0.87 7.75 8.59
CA ASP A 37 -0.52 7.90 8.21
C ASP A 37 -0.81 9.38 7.91
N ALA A 38 -0.94 9.70 6.62
CA ALA A 38 -1.26 11.04 6.15
C ALA A 38 -2.77 11.28 6.03
N ASP A 39 -3.62 10.28 6.32
CA ASP A 39 -5.07 10.40 6.33
C ASP A 39 -5.54 11.03 7.65
N ARG A 40 -6.53 11.92 7.57
CA ARG A 40 -7.18 12.48 8.77
C ARG A 40 -7.88 11.43 9.63
N GLN A 41 -8.31 10.32 9.04
CA GLN A 41 -8.93 9.19 9.73
C GLN A 41 -7.94 8.43 10.61
N GLN A 42 -6.64 8.55 10.36
CA GLN A 42 -5.57 7.91 11.14
C GLN A 42 -5.76 6.38 11.33
N SER A 43 -6.27 5.69 10.31
CA SER A 43 -6.60 4.27 10.38
C SER A 43 -5.38 3.39 10.60
N SER A 44 -4.27 3.66 9.91
CA SER A 44 -3.00 2.95 10.10
C SER A 44 -2.40 3.22 11.47
N ARG A 45 -2.54 4.44 11.99
CA ARG A 45 -2.08 4.80 13.34
C ARG A 45 -2.90 4.09 14.42
N LEU A 46 -4.22 4.03 14.26
CA LEU A 46 -5.10 3.25 15.16
C LEU A 46 -4.72 1.77 15.14
N TRP A 47 -4.48 1.20 13.96
CA TRP A 47 -4.04 -0.18 13.81
C TRP A 47 -2.71 -0.45 14.53
N LEU A 48 -1.73 0.45 14.45
CA LEU A 48 -0.48 0.34 15.21
C LEU A 48 -0.72 0.24 16.72
N GLY A 49 -1.72 0.95 17.24
CA GLY A 49 -2.12 0.88 18.64
C GLY A 49 -2.70 -0.48 19.06
N LEU A 50 -3.20 -1.27 18.11
CA LEU A 50 -3.71 -2.63 18.35
C LEU A 50 -2.61 -3.69 18.26
N ARG A 51 -1.42 -3.35 17.75
CA ARG A 51 -0.36 -4.32 17.47
C ARG A 51 0.17 -4.94 18.76
N PRO A 52 0.10 -6.28 18.90
CA PRO A 52 0.52 -6.94 20.13
C PRO A 52 2.04 -6.92 20.28
N PRO A 53 2.57 -6.87 21.52
CA PRO A 53 4.02 -6.88 21.79
C PRO A 53 4.75 -8.12 21.24
N ALA A 54 4.03 -9.23 21.04
CA ALA A 54 4.60 -10.45 20.46
C ALA A 54 4.83 -10.37 18.93
N ALA A 55 4.19 -9.43 18.26
CA ALA A 55 4.43 -9.20 16.83
C ALA A 55 5.71 -8.38 16.61
N ARG A 56 6.32 -8.52 15.43
CA ARG A 56 7.49 -7.71 15.07
C ARG A 56 7.15 -6.23 15.14
N PRO A 57 8.00 -5.39 15.78
CA PRO A 57 7.70 -3.98 15.99
C PRO A 57 7.64 -3.21 14.67
N ILE A 58 6.68 -2.30 14.59
CA ILE A 58 6.55 -1.28 13.55
C ILE A 58 6.34 0.03 14.29
N ALA A 59 7.22 1.00 14.07
CA ALA A 59 7.14 2.29 14.74
C ALA A 59 6.19 3.25 14.00
N THR A 60 5.61 4.18 14.72
CA THR A 60 4.83 5.27 14.12
C THR A 60 5.77 6.28 13.48
N TRP A 61 5.51 6.66 12.24
CA TRP A 61 6.13 7.80 11.61
C TRP A 61 5.21 9.01 11.74
N ASP A 62 5.67 10.05 12.41
CA ASP A 62 4.89 11.26 12.59
C ASP A 62 4.81 12.04 11.28
N VAL A 63 3.72 11.80 10.58
CA VAL A 63 3.30 12.52 9.39
C VAL A 63 1.96 13.16 9.72
N ASN A 64 1.88 14.46 9.59
CA ASN A 64 0.60 15.15 9.65
C ASN A 64 0.41 15.98 8.38
N ALA A 65 -0.75 16.65 8.33
CA ALA A 65 -1.16 17.42 7.17
C ALA A 65 -0.16 18.52 6.74
N ASP A 66 0.65 19.00 7.68
CA ASP A 66 1.46 20.21 7.51
C ASP A 66 2.96 19.92 7.64
N LEU A 67 3.34 18.74 8.16
CA LEU A 67 4.73 18.40 8.42
C LEU A 67 5.02 16.92 8.15
N ILE A 68 6.01 16.67 7.30
CA ILE A 68 6.62 15.35 7.13
C ILE A 68 7.96 15.38 7.83
N VAL A 69 8.02 14.79 9.01
CA VAL A 69 9.25 14.71 9.81
C VAL A 69 10.19 13.66 9.21
N ARG A 70 11.46 13.97 9.11
CA ARG A 70 12.46 13.01 8.64
C ARG A 70 12.51 11.82 9.62
N PRO A 71 12.45 10.57 9.14
CA PRO A 71 12.57 9.41 9.99
C PRO A 71 13.86 9.40 10.79
N PRO A 72 13.87 8.92 12.06
CA PRO A 72 15.04 8.90 12.90
C PRO A 72 16.14 7.99 12.33
N LYS A 73 17.39 8.25 12.76
CA LYS A 73 18.54 7.39 12.40
C LYS A 73 18.28 5.95 12.84
N GLY A 74 18.65 4.99 11.99
CA GLY A 74 18.42 3.56 12.24
C GLY A 74 17.14 3.01 11.60
N THR A 75 16.20 3.84 11.12
CA THR A 75 15.08 3.40 10.29
C THR A 75 15.60 2.91 8.95
N THR A 76 15.23 1.71 8.56
CA THR A 76 15.66 1.11 7.29
C THR A 76 14.58 1.16 6.20
N HIS A 77 13.30 1.12 6.57
CA HIS A 77 12.17 1.12 5.64
C HIS A 77 11.03 1.99 6.17
N VAL A 78 10.37 2.69 5.27
CA VAL A 78 9.25 3.56 5.60
C VAL A 78 8.08 3.24 4.67
N VAL A 79 6.89 3.12 5.24
CA VAL A 79 5.63 2.97 4.50
C VAL A 79 4.72 4.15 4.83
N LEU A 80 4.09 4.73 3.82
CA LEU A 80 3.15 5.84 3.98
C LEU A 80 1.77 5.46 3.46
N ASP A 81 0.80 5.43 4.36
CA ASP A 81 -0.62 5.37 4.03
C ASP A 81 -1.13 6.76 3.70
N THR A 82 -1.88 6.91 2.61
CA THR A 82 -2.37 8.22 2.16
C THR A 82 -3.89 8.29 2.12
N PRO A 83 -4.47 9.50 2.27
CA PRO A 83 -5.90 9.71 2.18
C PRO A 83 -6.46 9.38 0.78
N GLY A 84 -7.75 9.16 0.70
CA GLY A 84 -8.48 9.34 -0.53
C GLY A 84 -8.49 10.82 -0.92
N GLY A 85 -8.33 11.11 -2.22
CA GLY A 85 -8.31 12.50 -2.69
C GLY A 85 -6.99 13.25 -2.41
N LEU A 86 -5.88 12.53 -2.37
CA LEU A 86 -4.56 13.15 -2.30
C LEU A 86 -4.33 14.02 -3.55
N HIS A 87 -4.26 15.34 -3.39
CA HIS A 87 -4.09 16.30 -4.48
C HIS A 87 -3.37 17.58 -4.00
N GLY A 88 -3.02 18.45 -4.95
CA GLY A 88 -2.37 19.73 -4.67
C GLY A 88 -0.95 19.59 -4.11
N TRP A 89 -0.58 20.49 -3.21
CA TRP A 89 0.78 20.52 -2.64
C TRP A 89 1.13 19.27 -1.83
N ARG A 90 0.18 18.66 -1.13
CA ARG A 90 0.39 17.40 -0.38
C ARG A 90 0.78 16.24 -1.29
N PHE A 91 0.14 16.13 -2.45
CA PHE A 91 0.51 15.16 -3.48
C PHE A 91 1.98 15.32 -3.87
N ASN A 92 2.40 16.56 -4.16
CA ASN A 92 3.78 16.86 -4.52
C ASN A 92 4.78 16.54 -3.40
N ASP A 93 4.46 16.84 -2.15
CA ASP A 93 5.35 16.60 -1.02
C ASP A 93 5.51 15.12 -0.69
N VAL A 94 4.43 14.35 -0.79
CA VAL A 94 4.46 12.89 -0.65
C VAL A 94 5.30 12.25 -1.76
N LEU A 95 5.11 12.67 -3.01
CA LEU A 95 5.85 12.10 -4.14
C LEU A 95 7.34 12.46 -4.16
N LYS A 96 7.73 13.60 -3.61
CA LYS A 96 9.16 13.94 -3.43
C LYS A 96 9.92 12.93 -2.57
N LEU A 97 9.23 12.24 -1.67
CA LEU A 97 9.81 11.29 -0.73
C LEU A 97 9.78 9.86 -1.27
N ALA A 98 8.88 9.58 -2.23
CA ALA A 98 8.61 8.23 -2.68
C ALA A 98 9.76 7.67 -3.53
N ASP A 99 10.27 6.52 -3.15
CA ASP A 99 11.07 5.65 -4.00
C ASP A 99 10.18 4.67 -4.77
N LYS A 100 9.09 4.25 -4.12
CA LYS A 100 8.10 3.33 -4.67
C LYS A 100 6.69 3.83 -4.39
N VAL A 101 5.81 3.72 -5.39
CA VAL A 101 4.37 4.01 -5.25
C VAL A 101 3.59 2.76 -5.60
N ILE A 102 2.78 2.25 -4.68
CA ILE A 102 1.84 1.17 -4.96
C ILE A 102 0.44 1.77 -5.08
N VAL A 103 -0.21 1.48 -6.20
CA VAL A 103 -1.56 1.96 -6.51
C VAL A 103 -2.55 0.80 -6.38
N PRO A 104 -3.29 0.71 -5.27
CA PRO A 104 -4.37 -0.27 -5.13
C PRO A 104 -5.54 0.12 -6.03
N LEU A 105 -6.15 -0.88 -6.70
CA LEU A 105 -7.24 -0.68 -7.64
C LEU A 105 -8.27 -1.81 -7.49
N GLN A 106 -9.55 -1.47 -7.36
CA GLN A 106 -10.63 -2.45 -7.33
C GLN A 106 -11.24 -2.67 -8.72
N PRO A 107 -11.87 -3.83 -8.97
CA PRO A 107 -12.54 -4.14 -10.24
C PRO A 107 -13.87 -3.38 -10.37
N SER A 108 -13.80 -2.06 -10.48
CA SER A 108 -14.92 -1.14 -10.63
C SER A 108 -14.62 -0.14 -11.74
N VAL A 109 -15.57 0.08 -12.62
CA VAL A 109 -15.42 1.01 -13.76
C VAL A 109 -15.08 2.42 -13.28
N PHE A 110 -15.71 2.90 -12.21
CA PHE A 110 -15.43 4.23 -11.68
C PHE A 110 -14.04 4.34 -11.05
N ASP A 111 -13.55 3.26 -10.44
CA ASP A 111 -12.20 3.22 -9.87
C ASP A 111 -11.14 3.20 -10.96
N ILE A 112 -11.41 2.48 -12.06
CA ILE A 112 -10.55 2.42 -13.24
C ILE A 112 -10.34 3.83 -13.84
N PHE A 113 -11.39 4.59 -14.08
CA PHE A 113 -11.28 5.93 -14.64
C PHE A 113 -10.55 6.92 -13.71
N ALA A 114 -10.91 6.92 -12.42
CA ALA A 114 -10.25 7.80 -11.45
C ALA A 114 -8.75 7.46 -11.30
N THR A 115 -8.43 6.16 -11.35
CA THR A 115 -7.04 5.70 -11.26
C THR A 115 -6.25 6.07 -12.52
N ARG A 116 -6.86 6.03 -13.72
CA ARG A 116 -6.19 6.46 -14.95
C ARG A 116 -5.69 7.90 -14.85
N THR A 117 -6.58 8.83 -14.50
CA THR A 117 -6.21 10.24 -14.32
C THR A 117 -5.11 10.42 -13.27
N PHE A 118 -5.15 9.65 -12.19
CA PHE A 118 -4.13 9.67 -11.15
C PHE A 118 -2.76 9.16 -11.66
N LEU A 119 -2.75 8.11 -12.45
CA LEU A 119 -1.53 7.57 -13.04
C LEU A 119 -0.90 8.54 -14.05
N ASP A 120 -1.73 9.24 -14.83
CA ASP A 120 -1.27 10.30 -15.73
C ASP A 120 -0.59 11.42 -14.92
N GLN A 121 -1.18 11.85 -13.80
CA GLN A 121 -0.57 12.83 -12.88
C GLN A 121 0.75 12.33 -12.27
N LEU A 122 0.85 11.04 -11.94
CA LEU A 122 2.11 10.44 -11.46
C LEU A 122 3.18 10.47 -12.54
N ALA A 123 2.83 10.14 -13.78
CA ALA A 123 3.75 10.12 -14.91
C ALA A 123 4.28 11.52 -15.28
N GLU A 124 3.43 12.55 -15.15
CA GLU A 124 3.78 13.95 -15.42
C GLU A 124 4.54 14.62 -14.27
N HIS A 125 4.60 13.96 -13.08
CA HIS A 125 5.25 14.54 -11.92
C HIS A 125 6.76 14.67 -12.13
N LYS A 126 7.34 15.80 -11.70
CA LYS A 126 8.78 16.10 -11.86
C LYS A 126 9.73 15.07 -11.26
N HIS A 127 9.28 14.22 -10.34
CA HIS A 127 10.03 13.13 -9.74
C HIS A 127 9.67 11.75 -10.33
N ALA A 128 8.84 11.67 -11.37
CA ALA A 128 8.41 10.40 -11.98
C ALA A 128 9.59 9.48 -12.33
N GLY A 129 10.67 10.02 -12.87
CA GLY A 129 11.86 9.24 -13.23
C GLY A 129 12.68 8.69 -12.04
N LYS A 130 12.35 9.07 -10.81
CA LYS A 130 13.04 8.61 -9.58
C LYS A 130 12.24 7.60 -8.78
N MET A 131 10.96 7.41 -9.09
CA MET A 131 10.09 6.50 -8.37
C MET A 131 9.63 5.35 -9.26
N GLN A 132 9.49 4.19 -8.66
CA GLN A 132 8.88 3.03 -9.30
C GLN A 132 7.39 3.00 -8.97
N VAL A 133 6.54 2.77 -9.96
CA VAL A 133 5.10 2.66 -9.77
C VAL A 133 4.65 1.25 -10.09
N GLY A 134 3.86 0.65 -9.20
CA GLY A 134 3.29 -0.69 -9.38
C GLY A 134 1.81 -0.73 -8.98
N ILE A 135 1.05 -1.60 -9.61
CA ILE A 135 -0.39 -1.73 -9.41
C ILE A 135 -0.70 -3.01 -8.64
N VAL A 136 -1.63 -2.93 -7.68
CA VAL A 136 -2.18 -4.08 -6.97
C VAL A 136 -3.70 -4.08 -7.13
N GLY A 137 -4.23 -5.16 -7.72
CA GLY A 137 -5.68 -5.40 -7.73
C GLY A 137 -6.16 -5.81 -6.34
N MET A 138 -7.18 -5.11 -5.83
CA MET A 138 -7.75 -5.34 -4.51
C MET A 138 -9.15 -5.94 -4.62
N ARG A 139 -9.50 -6.87 -3.72
CA ARG A 139 -10.81 -7.54 -3.68
C ARG A 139 -11.21 -8.16 -5.01
N VAL A 140 -10.25 -8.83 -5.66
CA VAL A 140 -10.46 -9.41 -6.99
C VAL A 140 -10.99 -10.83 -6.87
N ASP A 141 -12.21 -11.06 -7.32
CA ASP A 141 -12.70 -12.42 -7.61
C ASP A 141 -12.39 -12.72 -9.08
N SER A 142 -11.41 -13.60 -9.30
CA SER A 142 -10.91 -13.95 -10.64
C SER A 142 -11.94 -14.56 -11.59
N ARG A 143 -13.11 -14.95 -11.07
CA ARG A 143 -14.20 -15.56 -11.84
C ARG A 143 -15.18 -14.53 -12.41
N THR A 144 -14.98 -13.25 -12.16
CA THR A 144 -15.93 -12.19 -12.51
C THR A 144 -15.51 -11.43 -13.76
N ILE A 145 -16.50 -10.99 -14.54
CA ILE A 145 -16.30 -10.08 -15.69
C ILE A 145 -15.60 -8.79 -15.25
N ALA A 146 -15.86 -8.33 -14.03
CA ALA A 146 -15.21 -7.14 -13.48
C ALA A 146 -13.69 -7.34 -13.30
N ALA A 147 -13.26 -8.55 -12.91
CA ALA A 147 -11.84 -8.89 -12.84
C ALA A 147 -11.18 -8.92 -14.23
N ASP A 148 -11.87 -9.42 -15.24
CA ASP A 148 -11.36 -9.43 -16.62
C ASP A 148 -11.22 -8.02 -17.18
N LYS A 149 -12.19 -7.15 -16.92
CA LYS A 149 -12.11 -5.72 -17.28
C LYS A 149 -10.96 -5.02 -16.58
N LEU A 150 -10.74 -5.32 -15.29
CA LEU A 150 -9.58 -4.79 -14.55
C LEU A 150 -8.26 -5.24 -15.20
N ARG A 151 -8.12 -6.53 -15.53
CA ARG A 151 -6.92 -7.06 -16.20
C ARG A 151 -6.65 -6.35 -17.52
N GLY A 152 -7.65 -6.28 -18.40
CA GLY A 152 -7.52 -5.58 -19.69
C GLY A 152 -7.14 -4.10 -19.53
N PHE A 153 -7.66 -3.43 -18.49
CA PHE A 153 -7.28 -2.05 -18.20
C PHE A 153 -5.80 -1.94 -17.76
N VAL A 154 -5.38 -2.74 -16.78
CA VAL A 154 -4.00 -2.62 -16.24
C VAL A 154 -2.95 -3.07 -17.25
N GLU A 155 -3.24 -4.04 -18.10
CA GLU A 155 -2.39 -4.45 -19.22
C GLU A 155 -2.13 -3.28 -20.21
N GLY A 156 -3.15 -2.45 -20.45
CA GLY A 156 -3.05 -1.27 -21.30
C GLY A 156 -2.26 -0.10 -20.71
N LEU A 157 -1.90 -0.15 -19.40
CA LEU A 157 -1.18 0.94 -18.75
C LEU A 157 0.34 0.88 -18.93
N GLY A 158 0.89 -0.27 -19.32
CA GLY A 158 2.33 -0.47 -19.40
C GLY A 158 3.08 -0.41 -18.05
N LEU A 159 2.36 -0.48 -16.93
CA LEU A 159 2.89 -0.49 -15.57
C LEU A 159 2.92 -1.92 -15.02
N PRO A 160 3.88 -2.28 -14.15
CA PRO A 160 3.92 -3.60 -13.55
C PRO A 160 2.70 -3.85 -12.65
N VAL A 161 2.00 -4.96 -12.88
CA VAL A 161 0.97 -5.48 -12.00
C VAL A 161 1.65 -6.42 -11.00
N LEU A 162 1.64 -6.03 -9.73
CA LEU A 162 2.37 -6.72 -8.67
C LEU A 162 1.63 -7.94 -8.13
N GLY A 163 0.30 -7.93 -8.23
CA GLY A 163 -0.56 -9.02 -7.79
C GLY A 163 -2.03 -8.64 -7.76
N TYR A 164 -2.87 -9.65 -7.57
CA TYR A 164 -4.31 -9.51 -7.37
C TYR A 164 -4.68 -10.14 -6.03
N LEU A 165 -5.06 -9.31 -5.07
CA LEU A 165 -5.47 -9.75 -3.74
C LEU A 165 -6.97 -10.01 -3.72
N ARG A 166 -7.35 -11.20 -3.28
CA ARG A 166 -8.76 -11.63 -3.20
C ARG A 166 -9.52 -10.89 -2.11
N ASP A 167 -10.84 -10.87 -2.20
CA ASP A 167 -11.69 -10.48 -1.08
C ASP A 167 -11.75 -11.64 -0.06
N THR A 168 -11.25 -11.39 1.14
CA THR A 168 -11.19 -12.40 2.21
C THR A 168 -11.30 -11.76 3.59
N GLN A 169 -11.96 -12.47 4.50
CA GLN A 169 -12.09 -12.08 5.90
C GLN A 169 -10.75 -12.10 6.64
N ASN A 170 -9.73 -12.77 6.11
CA ASN A 170 -8.41 -12.84 6.75
C ASN A 170 -7.83 -11.44 7.04
N TYR A 171 -7.90 -10.52 6.06
CA TYR A 171 -7.42 -9.15 6.26
C TYR A 171 -8.17 -8.42 7.38
N ILE A 172 -9.49 -8.60 7.45
CA ILE A 172 -10.34 -7.96 8.47
C ILE A 172 -10.02 -8.52 9.86
N HIS A 173 -9.97 -9.85 9.99
CA HIS A 173 -9.71 -10.50 11.26
C HIS A 173 -8.30 -10.24 11.79
N LEU A 174 -7.31 -10.18 10.91
CA LEU A 174 -5.94 -9.86 11.28
C LEU A 174 -5.79 -8.39 11.64
N ALA A 175 -6.36 -7.48 10.85
CA ALA A 175 -6.33 -6.05 11.12
C ALA A 175 -6.96 -5.70 12.48
N ALA A 176 -8.08 -6.32 12.84
CA ALA A 176 -8.74 -6.14 14.14
C ALA A 176 -7.87 -6.52 15.35
N ARG A 177 -6.77 -7.25 15.12
CA ARG A 177 -5.78 -7.67 16.13
C ARG A 177 -4.43 -7.00 15.99
N GLY A 178 -4.32 -5.97 15.14
CA GLY A 178 -3.04 -5.31 14.84
C GLY A 178 -2.04 -6.21 14.10
N LEU A 179 -2.53 -7.25 13.42
CA LEU A 179 -1.72 -8.25 12.72
C LEU A 179 -1.85 -8.10 11.20
N THR A 180 -0.90 -8.68 10.49
CA THR A 180 -0.85 -8.82 9.04
C THR A 180 -0.78 -10.30 8.63
N VAL A 181 -0.88 -10.59 7.34
CA VAL A 181 -0.68 -11.96 6.82
C VAL A 181 0.74 -12.48 7.09
N PHE A 182 1.70 -11.62 7.38
CA PHE A 182 3.08 -11.97 7.68
C PHE A 182 3.35 -12.23 9.17
N ASP A 183 2.36 -12.01 10.04
CA ASP A 183 2.47 -12.24 11.48
C ASP A 183 1.90 -13.60 11.93
N VAL A 184 1.35 -14.38 11.02
CA VAL A 184 0.70 -15.66 11.30
C VAL A 184 1.37 -16.80 10.53
N ALA A 185 1.10 -18.05 10.97
CA ALA A 185 1.65 -19.22 10.27
C ALA A 185 1.17 -19.25 8.81
N PRO A 186 2.06 -19.46 7.83
CA PRO A 186 1.72 -19.45 6.40
C PRO A 186 0.55 -20.37 6.03
N SER A 187 0.41 -21.51 6.69
CA SER A 187 -0.69 -22.45 6.47
C SER A 187 -2.09 -21.88 6.74
N ARG A 188 -2.20 -20.80 7.53
CA ARG A 188 -3.48 -20.12 7.78
C ARG A 188 -3.88 -19.15 6.67
N VAL A 189 -2.92 -18.68 5.91
CA VAL A 189 -3.06 -17.62 4.90
C VAL A 189 -2.38 -17.97 3.57
N GLU A 190 -2.24 -19.27 3.28
CA GLU A 190 -1.49 -19.80 2.14
C GLU A 190 -1.84 -19.12 0.82
N LYS A 191 -3.14 -19.07 0.47
CA LYS A 191 -3.62 -18.42 -0.74
C LYS A 191 -3.34 -16.91 -0.75
N ASP A 192 -3.36 -16.27 0.40
CA ASP A 192 -3.04 -14.85 0.51
C ASP A 192 -1.54 -14.64 0.30
N MET A 193 -0.69 -15.49 0.89
CA MET A 193 0.75 -15.45 0.70
C MET A 193 1.18 -15.68 -0.75
N GLU A 194 0.52 -16.59 -1.47
CA GLU A 194 0.74 -16.79 -2.90
C GLU A 194 0.50 -15.50 -3.69
N GLN A 195 -0.59 -14.79 -3.38
CA GLN A 195 -0.95 -13.53 -4.04
C GLN A 195 0.02 -12.38 -3.70
N TRP A 196 0.67 -12.44 -2.53
CA TRP A 196 1.68 -11.47 -2.12
C TRP A 196 3.05 -11.67 -2.76
N GLN A 197 3.34 -12.81 -3.36
CA GLN A 197 4.68 -13.13 -3.89
C GLN A 197 5.22 -12.07 -4.85
N GLY A 198 4.43 -11.64 -5.85
CA GLY A 198 4.84 -10.62 -6.81
C GLY A 198 5.07 -9.25 -6.15
N ILE A 199 4.22 -8.89 -5.16
CA ILE A 199 4.37 -7.65 -4.39
C ILE A 199 5.69 -7.69 -3.61
N CYS A 200 5.95 -8.78 -2.88
CA CYS A 200 7.18 -8.96 -2.10
C CYS A 200 8.43 -8.89 -2.97
N GLN A 201 8.44 -9.61 -4.10
CA GLN A 201 9.56 -9.59 -5.05
C GLN A 201 9.84 -8.19 -5.59
N TRP A 202 8.80 -7.40 -5.84
CA TRP A 202 8.97 -6.03 -6.32
C TRP A 202 9.44 -5.09 -5.22
N LEU A 203 9.00 -5.29 -3.98
CA LEU A 203 9.45 -4.52 -2.82
C LEU A 203 10.93 -4.73 -2.51
N ASP A 204 11.46 -5.94 -2.75
CA ASP A 204 12.86 -6.33 -2.48
C ASP A 204 13.86 -5.80 -3.55
N ARG A 205 13.39 -5.31 -4.71
CA ARG A 205 14.24 -4.72 -5.77
C ARG A 205 14.57 -3.26 -5.45
#